data_00b11687514898d02938704d63c90389
#
_entry.id   00b11687514898d02938704d63c90389
#
_cell.length_a   1.000
_cell.length_b   1.000
_cell.length_c   1.000
_cell.angle_alpha   90.00
_cell.angle_beta   90.00
_cell.angle_gamma   90.00
#
_symmetry.space_group_name_H-M   'P 1'
#
loop_
_entity.id
_entity.type
_entity.pdbx_description
1 polymer ?
#
loop_
_entity_poly.entity_id
_entity_poly.type
_entity_poly.pdbx_seq_one_letter_code
_entity_poly.pdbx_strand_id
1 'polypeptide(L)'
;MILSAVLGRLLKAELVSLGQGFVATFGGPGLAACLAVPDALPFPPVHEFCTGFALLGDMPFWTVVAWGSAGSISGGSVGFLIGRVLVKTERFQRFVEGRGRDAWEGVRQYGAMALALGALSPLPFSICCWASGALRLRPDIFIAVALLRIPRVAFYLWLIKLGLKDIS
;
A
#
# COMPACT_ATOMS: atom_id res chain seq x y z
N MET A 1 -17.06 -10.44 -30.97
CA MET A 1 -16.81 -9.00 -30.73
C MET A 1 -17.92 -8.30 -29.94
N ILE A 2 -19.21 -8.42 -30.31
CA ILE A 2 -20.32 -7.73 -29.60
C ILE A 2 -20.47 -8.22 -28.15
N LEU A 3 -20.40 -9.52 -27.91
CA LEU A 3 -20.54 -10.12 -26.56
C LEU A 3 -19.41 -9.69 -25.60
N SER A 4 -18.18 -9.60 -26.09
CA SER A 4 -17.04 -9.13 -25.26
C SER A 4 -17.15 -7.65 -24.90
N ALA A 5 -17.68 -6.83 -25.82
CA ALA A 5 -17.90 -5.40 -25.56
C ALA A 5 -19.06 -5.18 -24.55
N VAL A 6 -20.14 -5.97 -24.65
CA VAL A 6 -21.26 -5.92 -23.70
C VAL A 6 -20.82 -6.39 -22.32
N LEU A 7 -20.08 -7.50 -22.22
CA LEU A 7 -19.55 -8.01 -20.96
C LEU A 7 -18.59 -7.02 -20.32
N GLY A 8 -17.72 -6.38 -21.10
CA GLY A 8 -16.80 -5.34 -20.60
C GLY A 8 -17.55 -4.11 -20.06
N ARG A 9 -18.64 -3.68 -20.71
CA ARG A 9 -19.47 -2.57 -20.22
C ARG A 9 -20.24 -2.91 -18.95
N LEU A 10 -20.76 -4.13 -18.83
CA LEU A 10 -21.47 -4.59 -17.64
C LEU A 10 -20.50 -4.69 -16.45
N LEU A 11 -19.33 -5.29 -16.64
CA LEU A 11 -18.29 -5.35 -15.61
C LEU A 11 -17.84 -3.95 -15.18
N LYS A 12 -17.68 -3.01 -16.12
CA LYS A 12 -17.34 -1.63 -15.80
C LYS A 12 -18.42 -0.95 -14.96
N ALA A 13 -19.70 -1.13 -15.32
CA ALA A 13 -20.82 -0.55 -14.58
C ALA A 13 -20.92 -1.10 -13.15
N GLU A 14 -20.70 -2.41 -12.94
CA GLU A 14 -20.68 -3.00 -11.62
C GLU A 14 -19.50 -2.53 -10.79
N LEU A 15 -18.29 -2.42 -11.37
CA LEU A 15 -17.11 -1.91 -10.68
C LEU A 15 -17.30 -0.44 -10.29
N VAL A 16 -17.90 0.39 -11.14
CA VAL A 16 -18.21 1.79 -10.80
C VAL A 16 -19.23 1.86 -9.66
N SER A 17 -20.30 1.05 -9.71
CA SER A 17 -21.32 1.04 -8.64
C SER A 17 -20.74 0.59 -7.29
N LEU A 18 -19.85 -0.41 -7.30
CA LEU A 18 -19.11 -0.85 -6.11
C LEU A 18 -18.19 0.26 -5.57
N GLY A 19 -17.47 0.95 -6.47
CA GLY A 19 -16.62 2.08 -6.11
C GLY A 19 -17.41 3.22 -5.48
N GLN A 20 -18.54 3.59 -6.08
CA GLN A 20 -19.45 4.61 -5.55
C GLN A 20 -20.04 4.20 -4.19
N GLY A 21 -20.46 2.96 -4.04
CA GLY A 21 -20.92 2.41 -2.76
C GLY A 21 -19.84 2.46 -1.69
N PHE A 22 -18.61 2.09 -2.03
CA PHE A 22 -17.47 2.17 -1.12
C PHE A 22 -17.21 3.62 -0.67
N VAL A 23 -17.14 4.55 -1.62
CA VAL A 23 -16.88 5.97 -1.32
C VAL A 23 -18.02 6.59 -0.52
N ALA A 24 -19.29 6.29 -0.86
CA ALA A 24 -20.46 6.80 -0.14
C ALA A 24 -20.53 6.29 1.31
N THR A 25 -20.10 5.05 1.56
CA THR A 25 -20.21 4.44 2.89
C THR A 25 -19.01 4.75 3.77
N PHE A 26 -17.80 4.65 3.23
CA PHE A 26 -16.55 4.69 3.99
C PHE A 26 -15.71 5.95 3.72
N GLY A 27 -15.86 6.58 2.56
CA GLY A 27 -15.14 7.78 2.17
C GLY A 27 -13.62 7.67 2.28
N GLY A 28 -12.99 8.80 2.60
CA GLY A 28 -11.53 8.87 2.79
C GLY A 28 -11.01 8.02 3.95
N PRO A 29 -11.63 8.05 5.14
CA PRO A 29 -11.20 7.19 6.26
C PRO A 29 -11.23 5.69 5.94
N GLY A 30 -12.23 5.23 5.18
CA GLY A 30 -12.31 3.85 4.73
C GLY A 30 -11.16 3.48 3.78
N LEU A 31 -10.83 4.38 2.86
CA LEU A 31 -9.67 4.21 1.99
C LEU A 31 -8.36 4.14 2.80
N ALA A 32 -8.18 5.01 3.79
CA ALA A 32 -7.02 4.98 4.66
C ALA A 32 -6.92 3.65 5.42
N ALA A 33 -8.02 3.16 6.00
CA ALA A 33 -8.05 1.87 6.68
C ALA A 33 -7.76 0.70 5.74
N CYS A 34 -8.31 0.73 4.52
CA CYS A 34 -8.09 -0.28 3.48
C CYS A 34 -6.60 -0.41 3.10
N LEU A 35 -5.85 0.68 3.19
CA LEU A 35 -4.41 0.69 2.91
C LEU A 35 -3.55 0.48 4.16
N ALA A 36 -4.01 0.93 5.33
CA ALA A 36 -3.27 0.77 6.58
C ALA A 36 -3.13 -0.70 7.00
N VAL A 37 -4.20 -1.50 6.86
CA VAL A 37 -4.19 -2.90 7.29
C VAL A 37 -3.17 -3.75 6.54
N PRO A 38 -3.11 -3.78 5.19
CA PRO A 38 -2.11 -4.56 4.47
C PRO A 38 -0.69 -4.01 4.63
N ASP A 39 -0.52 -2.70 4.89
CA ASP A 39 0.80 -2.15 5.17
C ASP A 39 1.28 -2.41 6.62
N ALA A 40 0.36 -2.58 7.56
CA ALA A 40 0.69 -3.02 8.91
C ALA A 40 1.07 -4.50 8.97
N LEU A 41 0.44 -5.33 8.16
CA LEU A 41 0.59 -6.79 8.16
C LEU A 41 1.14 -7.26 6.80
N PRO A 42 1.88 -8.40 6.74
CA PRO A 42 2.46 -8.90 5.49
C PRO A 42 1.41 -9.59 4.61
N PHE A 43 0.38 -8.83 4.20
CA PHE A 43 -0.63 -9.28 3.26
C PHE A 43 -0.23 -9.00 1.80
N PRO A 44 -0.89 -9.67 0.83
CA PRO A 44 -0.72 -9.35 -0.58
C PRO A 44 -1.02 -7.86 -0.86
N PRO A 45 -0.39 -7.25 -1.87
CA PRO A 45 -0.63 -5.85 -2.21
C PRO A 45 -2.06 -5.67 -2.76
N VAL A 46 -2.92 -5.00 -1.99
CA VAL A 46 -4.30 -4.65 -2.37
C VAL A 46 -4.46 -3.15 -2.65
N HIS A 47 -3.34 -2.42 -2.65
CA HIS A 47 -3.31 -0.97 -2.81
C HIS A 47 -4.00 -0.51 -4.10
N GLU A 48 -3.67 -1.16 -5.20
CA GLU A 48 -4.17 -0.83 -6.52
C GLU A 48 -5.69 -1.02 -6.61
N PHE A 49 -6.21 -2.04 -5.94
CA PHE A 49 -7.66 -2.29 -5.87
C PHE A 49 -8.38 -1.21 -5.07
N CYS A 50 -7.92 -0.92 -3.83
CA CYS A 50 -8.56 0.08 -2.98
C CYS A 50 -8.51 1.49 -3.60
N THR A 51 -7.38 1.87 -4.17
CA THR A 51 -7.22 3.16 -4.83
C THR A 51 -7.96 3.24 -6.15
N GLY A 52 -8.02 2.15 -6.91
CA GLY A 52 -8.82 2.03 -8.12
C GLY A 52 -10.33 2.20 -7.84
N PHE A 53 -10.86 1.53 -6.81
CA PHE A 53 -12.26 1.69 -6.41
C PHE A 53 -12.59 3.11 -5.94
N ALA A 54 -11.68 3.77 -5.23
CA ALA A 54 -11.87 5.16 -4.82
C ALA A 54 -11.94 6.11 -6.02
N LEU A 55 -11.12 5.91 -7.06
CA LEU A 55 -11.19 6.68 -8.31
C LEU A 55 -12.45 6.38 -9.11
N LEU A 56 -12.86 5.12 -9.23
CA LEU A 56 -14.10 4.72 -9.91
C LEU A 56 -15.34 5.24 -9.18
N GLY A 57 -15.23 5.47 -7.86
CA GLY A 57 -16.26 6.09 -7.03
C GLY A 57 -16.27 7.62 -7.08
N ASP A 58 -15.62 8.24 -8.07
CA ASP A 58 -15.54 9.69 -8.28
C ASP A 58 -14.87 10.48 -7.14
N MET A 59 -14.05 9.82 -6.32
CA MET A 59 -13.28 10.53 -5.30
C MET A 59 -12.21 11.41 -5.97
N PRO A 60 -12.07 12.69 -5.57
CA PRO A 60 -11.06 13.59 -6.15
C PRO A 60 -9.65 13.03 -6.03
N PHE A 61 -8.86 13.13 -7.11
CA PHE A 61 -7.50 12.57 -7.18
C PHE A 61 -6.63 12.90 -5.96
N TRP A 62 -6.57 14.16 -5.57
CA TRP A 62 -5.78 14.59 -4.41
C TRP A 62 -6.29 14.07 -3.08
N THR A 63 -7.61 13.85 -2.98
CA THR A 63 -8.23 13.22 -1.80
C THR A 63 -7.80 11.76 -1.69
N VAL A 64 -7.78 11.02 -2.81
CA VAL A 64 -7.28 9.65 -2.85
C VAL A 64 -5.79 9.59 -2.48
N VAL A 65 -4.96 10.51 -3.02
CA VAL A 65 -3.54 10.61 -2.67
C VAL A 65 -3.36 10.88 -1.18
N ALA A 66 -4.09 11.84 -0.61
CA ALA A 66 -3.96 12.23 0.79
C ALA A 66 -4.35 11.08 1.74
N TRP A 67 -5.56 10.53 1.60
CA TRP A 67 -6.03 9.44 2.45
C TRP A 67 -5.26 8.14 2.23
N GLY A 68 -4.92 7.84 0.97
CA GLY A 68 -4.13 6.67 0.61
C GLY A 68 -2.73 6.71 1.22
N SER A 69 -2.06 7.85 1.11
CA SER A 69 -0.74 8.05 1.71
C SER A 69 -0.80 8.03 3.23
N ALA A 70 -1.79 8.69 3.84
CA ALA A 70 -1.98 8.68 5.29
C ALA A 70 -2.21 7.26 5.82
N GLY A 71 -3.07 6.48 5.15
CA GLY A 71 -3.32 5.08 5.49
C GLY A 71 -2.04 4.24 5.39
N SER A 72 -1.33 4.36 4.28
CA SER A 72 -0.10 3.61 4.04
C SER A 72 1.02 3.94 5.02
N ILE A 73 1.22 5.22 5.33
CA ILE A 73 2.24 5.66 6.30
C ILE A 73 1.88 5.20 7.71
N SER A 74 0.61 5.34 8.11
CA SER A 74 0.14 4.88 9.43
C SER A 74 0.26 3.36 9.56
N GLY A 75 -0.15 2.59 8.55
CA GLY A 75 -0.01 1.14 8.51
C GLY A 75 1.45 0.69 8.58
N GLY A 76 2.32 1.30 7.77
CA GLY A 76 3.76 1.06 7.81
C GLY A 76 4.37 1.38 9.17
N SER A 77 3.90 2.45 9.83
CA SER A 77 4.36 2.82 11.18
C SER A 77 3.95 1.79 12.23
N VAL A 78 2.72 1.26 12.14
CA VAL A 78 2.26 0.13 12.97
C VAL A 78 3.12 -1.10 12.69
N GLY A 79 3.38 -1.43 11.42
CA GLY A 79 4.28 -2.53 11.04
C GLY A 79 5.69 -2.38 11.62
N PHE A 80 6.25 -1.16 11.58
CA PHE A 80 7.52 -0.83 12.19
C PHE A 80 7.52 -1.09 13.71
N LEU A 81 6.47 -0.67 14.42
CA LEU A 81 6.32 -0.92 15.85
C LEU A 81 6.16 -2.41 16.16
N ILE A 82 5.34 -3.13 15.37
CA ILE A 82 5.18 -4.58 15.48
C ILE A 82 6.55 -5.27 15.34
N GLY A 83 7.33 -4.94 14.31
CA GLY A 83 8.67 -5.49 14.13
C GLY A 83 9.58 -5.24 15.32
N ARG A 84 9.53 -4.02 15.89
CA ARG A 84 10.34 -3.61 17.04
C ARG A 84 10.01 -4.39 18.33
N VAL A 85 8.74 -4.75 18.52
CA VAL A 85 8.27 -5.50 19.70
C VAL A 85 8.48 -7.00 19.51
N LEU A 86 8.12 -7.51 18.32
CA LEU A 86 8.09 -8.95 18.07
C LEU A 86 9.43 -9.58 17.70
N VAL A 87 10.50 -8.78 17.55
CA VAL A 87 11.84 -9.29 17.14
C VAL A 87 12.37 -10.45 18.00
N LYS A 88 11.97 -10.51 19.27
CA LYS A 88 12.40 -11.55 20.23
C LYS A 88 11.53 -12.81 20.19
N THR A 89 10.43 -12.83 19.43
CA THR A 89 9.53 -13.97 19.39
C THR A 89 9.98 -15.00 18.34
N GLU A 90 9.90 -16.28 18.70
CA GLU A 90 10.23 -17.38 17.77
C GLU A 90 9.42 -17.35 16.48
N ARG A 91 8.13 -16.89 16.55
CA ARG A 91 7.28 -16.76 15.36
C ARG A 91 7.81 -15.73 14.37
N PHE A 92 8.32 -14.61 14.89
CA PHE A 92 8.93 -13.58 14.08
C PHE A 92 10.23 -14.07 13.43
N GLN A 93 11.08 -14.77 14.19
CA GLN A 93 12.32 -15.34 13.66
C GLN A 93 12.05 -16.34 12.54
N ARG A 94 11.08 -17.23 12.71
CA ARG A 94 10.65 -18.15 11.64
C ARG A 94 10.10 -17.44 10.40
N PHE A 95 9.40 -16.32 10.59
CA PHE A 95 8.92 -15.50 9.46
C PHE A 95 10.08 -14.84 8.70
N VAL A 96 11.08 -14.32 9.41
CA VAL A 96 12.29 -13.71 8.83
C VAL A 96 13.13 -14.75 8.07
N GLU A 97 13.29 -15.94 8.63
CA GLU A 97 14.02 -17.05 7.98
C GLU A 97 13.34 -17.54 6.70
N GLY A 98 12.02 -17.35 6.60
CA GLY A 98 11.21 -17.72 5.43
C GLY A 98 11.00 -16.53 4.47
N ARG A 99 9.79 -16.01 4.44
CA ARG A 99 9.34 -15.00 3.45
C ARG A 99 9.96 -13.60 3.63
N GLY A 100 10.47 -13.30 4.81
CA GLY A 100 11.05 -11.99 5.15
C GLY A 100 12.55 -11.87 4.91
N ARG A 101 13.23 -12.94 4.51
CA ARG A 101 14.68 -13.03 4.46
C ARG A 101 15.33 -11.94 3.61
N ASP A 102 14.89 -11.78 2.38
CA ASP A 102 15.50 -10.81 1.45
C ASP A 102 15.34 -9.37 1.95
N ALA A 103 14.15 -9.03 2.49
CA ALA A 103 13.91 -7.71 3.06
C ALA A 103 14.73 -7.49 4.34
N TRP A 104 14.87 -8.52 5.17
CA TRP A 104 15.68 -8.47 6.39
C TRP A 104 17.17 -8.25 6.08
N GLU A 105 17.73 -9.06 5.18
CA GLU A 105 19.11 -8.93 4.75
C GLU A 105 19.36 -7.58 4.08
N GLY A 106 18.44 -7.11 3.23
CA GLY A 106 18.51 -5.81 2.60
C GLY A 106 18.53 -4.67 3.61
N VAL A 107 17.62 -4.67 4.59
CA VAL A 107 17.61 -3.62 5.63
C VAL A 107 18.83 -3.73 6.55
N ARG A 108 19.30 -4.92 6.85
CA ARG A 108 20.52 -5.14 7.65
C ARG A 108 21.77 -4.61 6.95
N GLN A 109 21.88 -4.81 5.63
CA GLN A 109 23.05 -4.43 4.85
C GLN A 109 23.01 -2.95 4.42
N TYR A 110 21.86 -2.46 3.99
CA TYR A 110 21.69 -1.14 3.37
C TYR A 110 20.89 -0.16 4.23
N GLY A 111 20.36 -0.59 5.38
CA GLY A 111 19.63 0.27 6.32
C GLY A 111 18.45 1.02 5.67
N ALA A 112 18.46 2.34 5.82
CA ALA A 112 17.41 3.21 5.29
C ALA A 112 17.26 3.16 3.76
N MET A 113 18.32 2.83 3.02
CA MET A 113 18.29 2.73 1.57
C MET A 113 17.46 1.53 1.10
N ALA A 114 17.56 0.39 1.77
CA ALA A 114 16.70 -0.77 1.49
C ALA A 114 15.23 -0.48 1.77
N LEU A 115 14.94 0.25 2.86
CA LEU A 115 13.59 0.71 3.17
C LEU A 115 13.07 1.68 2.09
N ALA A 116 13.90 2.61 1.61
CA ALA A 116 13.54 3.54 0.54
C ALA A 116 13.24 2.83 -0.78
N LEU A 117 14.05 1.83 -1.13
CA LEU A 117 13.79 0.97 -2.29
C LEU A 117 12.49 0.19 -2.12
N GLY A 118 12.20 -0.35 -0.94
CA GLY A 118 10.92 -0.99 -0.62
C GLY A 118 9.73 -0.03 -0.68
N ALA A 119 9.92 1.24 -0.30
CA ALA A 119 8.88 2.26 -0.37
C ALA A 119 8.56 2.67 -1.83
N LEU A 120 9.53 2.65 -2.72
CA LEU A 120 9.38 3.07 -4.12
C LEU A 120 9.09 1.91 -5.08
N SER A 121 9.58 0.70 -4.77
CA SER A 121 9.41 -0.49 -5.61
C SER A 121 8.10 -1.23 -5.31
N PRO A 122 7.65 -2.15 -6.18
CA PRO A 122 6.49 -3.01 -5.92
C PRO A 122 6.74 -4.09 -4.86
N LEU A 123 7.87 -4.02 -4.14
CA LEU A 123 8.17 -4.95 -3.04
C LEU A 123 7.18 -4.78 -1.87
N PRO A 124 6.93 -5.85 -1.08
CA PRO A 124 6.05 -5.78 0.07
C PRO A 124 6.62 -4.82 1.14
N PHE A 125 6.13 -3.59 1.15
CA PHE A 125 6.59 -2.53 2.06
C PHE A 125 6.42 -2.91 3.53
N SER A 126 5.34 -3.61 3.87
CA SER A 126 5.07 -4.10 5.22
C SER A 126 6.24 -4.93 5.79
N ILE A 127 6.84 -5.80 4.98
CA ILE A 127 7.98 -6.62 5.40
C ILE A 127 9.21 -5.74 5.66
N CYS A 128 9.47 -4.75 4.82
CA CYS A 128 10.56 -3.77 5.04
C CYS A 128 10.32 -2.94 6.31
N CYS A 129 9.07 -2.56 6.61
CA CYS A 129 8.72 -1.88 7.85
C CYS A 129 8.99 -2.74 9.07
N TRP A 130 8.59 -4.01 9.05
CA TRP A 130 8.85 -4.97 10.12
C TRP A 130 10.36 -5.18 10.33
N ALA A 131 11.11 -5.40 9.25
CA ALA A 131 12.57 -5.56 9.31
C ALA A 131 13.25 -4.30 9.89
N SER A 132 12.84 -3.12 9.44
CA SER A 132 13.38 -1.84 9.93
C SER A 132 13.10 -1.63 11.42
N GLY A 133 11.90 -1.98 11.88
CA GLY A 133 11.52 -1.94 13.29
C GLY A 133 12.35 -2.90 14.14
N ALA A 134 12.48 -4.15 13.70
CA ALA A 134 13.21 -5.20 14.40
C ALA A 134 14.72 -4.93 14.46
N LEU A 135 15.30 -4.35 13.41
CA LEU A 135 16.69 -3.90 13.36
C LEU A 135 16.91 -2.56 14.08
N ARG A 136 15.87 -2.01 14.73
CA ARG A 136 15.89 -0.77 15.50
C ARG A 136 16.36 0.45 14.71
N LEU A 137 15.95 0.54 13.44
CA LEU A 137 16.16 1.76 12.65
C LEU A 137 15.60 2.98 13.43
N ARG A 138 16.24 4.14 13.29
CA ARG A 138 15.77 5.38 13.93
C ARG A 138 14.40 5.78 13.40
N PRO A 139 13.43 6.15 14.27
CA PRO A 139 12.06 6.47 13.84
C PRO A 139 11.98 7.67 12.91
N ASP A 140 12.84 8.68 13.11
CA ASP A 140 12.92 9.87 12.25
C ASP A 140 13.29 9.51 10.81
N ILE A 141 14.29 8.63 10.64
CA ILE A 141 14.71 8.12 9.33
C ILE A 141 13.57 7.27 8.72
N PHE A 142 12.92 6.41 9.53
CA PHE A 142 11.79 5.61 9.06
C PHE A 142 10.68 6.48 8.49
N ILE A 143 10.24 7.52 9.23
CA ILE A 143 9.18 8.43 8.80
C ILE A 143 9.60 9.20 7.54
N ALA A 144 10.84 9.73 7.50
CA ALA A 144 11.35 10.44 6.33
C ALA A 144 11.30 9.56 5.06
N VAL A 145 11.65 8.28 5.19
CA VAL A 145 11.58 7.32 4.07
C VAL A 145 10.13 6.94 3.76
N ALA A 146 9.26 6.76 4.77
CA ALA A 146 7.85 6.44 4.55
C ALA A 146 7.11 7.55 3.77
N LEU A 147 7.54 8.81 3.89
CA LEU A 147 7.00 9.93 3.10
C LEU A 147 7.24 9.77 1.59
N LEU A 148 8.24 8.99 1.16
CA LEU A 148 8.45 8.66 -0.25
C LEU A 148 7.28 7.88 -0.87
N ARG A 149 6.38 7.34 -0.06
CA ARG A 149 5.14 6.71 -0.56
C ARG A 149 4.15 7.71 -1.14
N ILE A 150 4.20 8.98 -0.74
CA ILE A 150 3.31 10.01 -1.28
C ILE A 150 3.50 10.15 -2.80
N PRO A 151 4.71 10.45 -3.32
CA PRO A 151 4.92 10.52 -4.75
C PRO A 151 4.66 9.19 -5.46
N ARG A 152 4.93 8.05 -4.81
CA ARG A 152 4.60 6.74 -5.35
C ARG A 152 3.09 6.58 -5.57
N VAL A 153 2.29 6.81 -4.52
CA VAL A 153 0.81 6.71 -4.61
C VAL A 153 0.29 7.65 -5.70
N ALA A 154 0.76 8.89 -5.75
CA ALA A 154 0.37 9.85 -6.77
C ALA A 154 0.74 9.36 -8.19
N PHE A 155 1.92 8.79 -8.37
CA PHE A 155 2.38 8.28 -9.66
C PHE A 155 1.55 7.09 -10.15
N TYR A 156 1.29 6.09 -9.29
CA TYR A 156 0.45 4.94 -9.64
C TYR A 156 -1.00 5.35 -9.96
N LEU A 157 -1.58 6.25 -9.16
CA LEU A 157 -2.90 6.80 -9.42
C LEU A 157 -2.97 7.56 -10.74
N TRP A 158 -1.91 8.30 -11.06
CA TRP A 158 -1.81 9.01 -12.34
C TRP A 158 -1.78 8.02 -13.51
N LEU A 159 -1.02 6.93 -13.40
CA LEU A 159 -1.00 5.86 -14.41
C LEU A 159 -2.38 5.19 -14.57
N ILE A 160 -3.06 4.89 -13.46
CA ILE A 160 -4.42 4.31 -13.48
C ILE A 160 -5.37 5.28 -14.19
N LYS A 161 -5.30 6.57 -13.87
CA LYS A 161 -6.14 7.60 -14.50
C LYS A 161 -5.89 7.72 -16.00
N LEU A 162 -4.64 7.60 -16.45
CA LEU A 162 -4.34 7.57 -17.89
C LEU A 162 -4.94 6.34 -18.55
N GLY A 163 -4.75 5.14 -17.99
CA GLY A 163 -5.33 3.91 -18.54
C GLY A 163 -6.88 3.92 -18.56
N LEU A 164 -7.53 4.54 -17.58
CA LEU A 164 -8.98 4.69 -17.57
C LEU A 164 -9.47 5.67 -18.65
N LYS A 165 -8.66 6.66 -19.02
CA LYS A 165 -8.99 7.66 -20.05
C LYS A 165 -8.95 7.08 -21.48
N ASP A 166 -8.09 6.09 -21.70
CA ASP A 166 -7.99 5.40 -23.00
C ASP A 166 -9.11 4.37 -23.22
N ILE A 167 -9.89 4.05 -22.16
CA ILE A 167 -10.99 3.07 -22.20
C ILE A 167 -12.37 3.77 -22.29
N SER A 168 -12.43 5.09 -22.15
CA SER A 168 -13.65 5.89 -22.23
C SER A 168 -13.84 6.48 -23.61
#